data_a0286f2e3dc83e7af86f1927e00de00c
#
_entry.id   a0286f2e3dc83e7af86f1927e00de00c
#
_cell.length_a   1.000
_cell.length_b   1.000
_cell.length_c   1.000
_cell.angle_alpha   90.00
_cell.angle_beta   90.00
_cell.angle_gamma   90.00
#
_symmetry.space_group_name_H-M   'P 1'
#
loop_
_entity.id
_entity.type
_entity.pdbx_description
1 polymer ?
#
loop_
_entity_poly.entity_id
_entity_poly.type
_entity_poly.pdbx_seq_one_letter_code
_entity_poly.pdbx_strand_id
1 'polypeptide(L)'
;MTARLPKHFDRVFAQLQEDGLLLLSDPELPSVSGIIAGEKIRGSWWSHELGQTIFTVSEMIEDHKDVLIVKLISRKVTFVHRDLWNEIYSIGIAREPWQFKKLSPKGRRFLKVVDGVGLTYTYDVRTSFSPIPADVARELETRLLVHTEQVHTETGKHARVIETWPSWAVRADFRARAIDPVIARQSVEQRLADMNKKYNGRGKLPWQ
;
A
#
# COMPACT_ATOMS: atom_id res chain seq x y z
N MET A 1 -13.18 -21.53 16.43
CA MET A 1 -12.45 -20.32 16.00
C MET A 1 -12.93 -19.75 14.66
N THR A 2 -13.40 -20.56 13.73
CA THR A 2 -13.73 -20.19 12.33
C THR A 2 -14.87 -19.14 12.18
N ALA A 3 -15.88 -19.12 13.06
CA ALA A 3 -17.03 -18.21 12.92
C ALA A 3 -16.75 -16.73 13.24
N ARG A 4 -15.61 -16.40 13.85
CA ARG A 4 -15.24 -15.00 14.19
C ARG A 4 -14.46 -14.28 13.08
N LEU A 5 -13.72 -15.00 12.26
CA LEU A 5 -12.92 -14.43 11.16
C LEU A 5 -13.78 -13.65 10.15
N PRO A 6 -14.90 -14.19 9.62
CA PRO A 6 -15.76 -13.43 8.71
C PRO A 6 -16.28 -12.12 9.32
N LYS A 7 -16.68 -12.12 10.61
CA LYS A 7 -17.16 -10.91 11.30
C LYS A 7 -16.05 -9.85 11.44
N HIS A 8 -14.80 -10.25 11.68
CA HIS A 8 -13.69 -9.32 11.73
C HIS A 8 -13.39 -8.75 10.34
N PHE A 9 -13.40 -9.60 9.31
CA PHE A 9 -13.24 -9.15 7.93
C PHE A 9 -14.33 -8.14 7.54
N ASP A 10 -15.60 -8.45 7.77
CA ASP A 10 -16.73 -7.57 7.43
C ASP A 10 -16.59 -6.20 8.09
N ARG A 11 -16.20 -6.14 9.38
CA ARG A 11 -15.98 -4.88 10.10
C ARG A 11 -14.82 -4.08 9.53
N VAL A 12 -13.71 -4.74 9.23
CA VAL A 12 -12.51 -4.10 8.67
C VAL A 12 -12.81 -3.60 7.27
N PHE A 13 -13.46 -4.41 6.44
CA PHE A 13 -13.81 -4.04 5.07
C PHE A 13 -14.85 -2.92 5.01
N ALA A 14 -15.86 -2.95 5.88
CA ALA A 14 -16.83 -1.86 6.00
C ALA A 14 -16.16 -0.53 6.38
N GLN A 15 -15.17 -0.56 7.30
CA GLN A 15 -14.42 0.64 7.65
C GLN A 15 -13.57 1.15 6.48
N LEU A 16 -12.96 0.24 5.71
CA LEU A 16 -12.22 0.60 4.50
C LEU A 16 -13.14 1.23 3.44
N GLN A 17 -14.34 0.68 3.24
CA GLN A 17 -15.33 1.25 2.32
C GLN A 17 -15.78 2.65 2.76
N GLU A 18 -16.02 2.85 4.05
CA GLU A 18 -16.47 4.14 4.60
C GLU A 18 -15.41 5.23 4.43
N ASP A 19 -14.18 4.96 4.85
CA ASP A 19 -13.11 5.95 4.87
C ASP A 19 -12.29 5.98 3.55
N GLY A 20 -12.38 4.93 2.70
CA GLY A 20 -11.60 4.77 1.47
C GLY A 20 -10.13 4.40 1.69
N LEU A 21 -9.61 4.62 2.89
CA LEU A 21 -8.25 4.36 3.32
C LEU A 21 -8.25 3.69 4.69
N LEU A 22 -7.40 2.68 4.90
CA LEU A 22 -7.26 2.00 6.17
C LEU A 22 -5.80 1.58 6.39
N LEU A 23 -5.27 1.79 7.58
CA LEU A 23 -3.92 1.38 7.93
C LEU A 23 -3.88 -0.10 8.38
N LEU A 24 -2.75 -0.78 8.19
CA LEU A 24 -2.53 -2.09 8.81
C LEU A 24 -2.46 -1.94 10.34
N SER A 25 -1.70 -0.95 10.80
CA SER A 25 -1.57 -0.65 12.23
C SER A 25 -1.26 0.83 12.45
N ASP A 26 -2.04 1.46 13.31
CA ASP A 26 -1.82 2.84 13.73
C ASP A 26 -2.49 3.08 15.09
N PRO A 27 -1.87 3.85 16.01
CA PRO A 27 -2.45 4.12 17.32
C PRO A 27 -3.51 5.22 17.32
N GLU A 28 -3.60 6.03 16.25
CA GLU A 28 -4.51 7.18 16.18
C GLU A 28 -5.59 7.02 15.10
N LEU A 29 -5.19 6.56 13.91
CA LEU A 29 -6.10 6.37 12.78
C LEU A 29 -6.68 4.95 12.74
N PRO A 30 -7.83 4.76 12.06
CA PRO A 30 -8.40 3.43 11.86
C PRO A 30 -7.40 2.47 11.25
N SER A 31 -7.31 1.30 11.82
CA SER A 31 -6.38 0.27 11.37
C SER A 31 -6.97 -1.12 11.57
N VAL A 32 -6.53 -2.07 10.73
CA VAL A 32 -6.92 -3.47 10.86
C VAL A 32 -6.65 -3.96 12.28
N SER A 33 -5.44 -3.69 12.80
CA SER A 33 -5.06 -4.10 14.15
C SER A 33 -5.96 -3.51 15.24
N GLY A 34 -6.26 -2.21 15.16
CA GLY A 34 -7.11 -1.54 16.14
C GLY A 34 -8.57 -1.99 16.09
N ILE A 35 -9.12 -2.22 14.89
CA ILE A 35 -10.50 -2.69 14.72
C ILE A 35 -10.68 -4.10 15.28
N ILE A 36 -9.70 -4.99 15.07
CA ILE A 36 -9.77 -6.37 15.55
C ILE A 36 -9.56 -6.45 17.05
N ALA A 37 -8.55 -5.75 17.57
CA ALA A 37 -8.25 -5.71 18.99
C ALA A 37 -9.36 -4.99 19.80
N GLY A 38 -10.07 -4.04 19.19
CA GLY A 38 -11.04 -3.18 19.90
C GLY A 38 -10.36 -2.09 20.72
N GLU A 39 -9.05 -1.92 20.58
CA GLU A 39 -8.24 -0.94 21.30
C GLU A 39 -7.08 -0.40 20.46
N LYS A 40 -6.44 0.67 20.97
CA LYS A 40 -5.28 1.26 20.32
C LYS A 40 -4.02 0.46 20.63
N ILE A 41 -3.48 -0.24 19.66
CA ILE A 41 -2.22 -0.99 19.83
C ILE A 41 -1.04 -0.02 19.71
N ARG A 42 -0.27 0.09 20.79
CA ARG A 42 1.01 0.81 20.80
C ARG A 42 2.16 -0.18 20.68
N GLY A 43 2.95 -0.06 19.63
CA GLY A 43 4.07 -0.96 19.36
C GLY A 43 3.72 -2.04 18.33
N SER A 44 4.31 -3.23 18.50
CA SER A 44 4.12 -4.34 17.55
C SER A 44 2.80 -5.07 17.82
N TRP A 45 1.92 -5.09 16.83
CA TRP A 45 0.67 -5.85 16.89
C TRP A 45 0.89 -7.38 16.87
N TRP A 46 2.06 -7.85 16.43
CA TRP A 46 2.41 -9.27 16.43
C TRP A 46 2.46 -9.88 17.84
N SER A 47 2.82 -9.09 18.84
CA SER A 47 2.85 -9.53 20.25
C SER A 47 1.50 -9.44 20.96
N HIS A 48 0.47 -8.96 20.27
CA HIS A 48 -0.89 -8.90 20.82
C HIS A 48 -1.53 -10.29 20.82
N GLU A 49 -2.39 -10.59 21.82
CA GLU A 49 -3.08 -11.89 21.91
C GLU A 49 -3.90 -12.25 20.66
N LEU A 50 -4.41 -11.23 19.94
CA LEU A 50 -5.10 -11.37 18.65
C LEU A 50 -4.17 -11.24 17.44
N GLY A 51 -2.85 -11.29 17.63
CA GLY A 51 -1.88 -11.10 16.53
C GLY A 51 -2.11 -12.04 15.34
N GLN A 52 -2.37 -13.33 15.60
CA GLN A 52 -2.69 -14.29 14.54
C GLN A 52 -4.01 -13.95 13.81
N THR A 53 -5.03 -13.46 14.55
CA THR A 53 -6.30 -13.04 13.94
C THR A 53 -6.09 -11.79 13.06
N ILE A 54 -5.30 -10.82 13.56
CA ILE A 54 -4.95 -9.62 12.81
C ILE A 54 -4.23 -10.00 11.50
N PHE A 55 -3.26 -10.90 11.56
CA PHE A 55 -2.53 -11.40 10.41
C PHE A 55 -3.48 -12.03 9.38
N THR A 56 -4.28 -13.01 9.79
CA THR A 56 -5.18 -13.70 8.88
C THR A 56 -6.21 -12.77 8.23
N VAL A 57 -6.79 -11.83 9.00
CA VAL A 57 -7.73 -10.87 8.42
C VAL A 57 -7.02 -9.88 7.49
N SER A 58 -5.77 -9.49 7.80
CA SER A 58 -4.98 -8.66 6.88
C SER A 58 -4.76 -9.34 5.55
N GLU A 59 -4.37 -10.63 5.55
CA GLU A 59 -4.24 -11.42 4.30
C GLU A 59 -5.57 -11.47 3.53
N MET A 60 -6.70 -11.71 4.21
CA MET A 60 -8.02 -11.71 3.55
C MET A 60 -8.36 -10.35 2.92
N ILE A 61 -7.97 -9.24 3.54
CA ILE A 61 -8.16 -7.88 3.01
C ILE A 61 -7.21 -7.64 1.83
N GLU A 62 -5.95 -8.09 1.93
CA GLU A 62 -4.95 -7.98 0.86
C GLU A 62 -5.39 -8.70 -0.42
N ASP A 63 -5.99 -9.88 -0.28
CA ASP A 63 -6.48 -10.70 -1.40
C ASP A 63 -7.82 -10.21 -1.98
N HIS A 64 -8.45 -9.19 -1.38
CA HIS A 64 -9.75 -8.73 -1.84
C HIS A 64 -9.62 -7.88 -3.10
N LYS A 65 -10.41 -8.21 -4.14
CA LYS A 65 -10.39 -7.60 -5.49
C LYS A 65 -10.58 -6.08 -5.53
N ASP A 66 -11.13 -5.48 -4.48
CA ASP A 66 -11.39 -4.03 -4.38
C ASP A 66 -10.38 -3.34 -3.47
N VAL A 67 -9.25 -3.98 -3.16
CA VAL A 67 -8.21 -3.45 -2.28
C VAL A 67 -6.88 -3.34 -3.01
N LEU A 68 -6.27 -2.17 -2.92
CA LEU A 68 -4.91 -1.88 -3.35
C LEU A 68 -4.07 -1.60 -2.10
N ILE A 69 -2.86 -2.15 -2.06
CA ILE A 69 -1.93 -1.96 -0.95
C ILE A 69 -0.81 -1.01 -1.37
N VAL A 70 -0.60 0.03 -0.59
CA VAL A 70 0.50 0.99 -0.82
C VAL A 70 1.09 1.47 0.51
N LYS A 71 2.26 2.08 0.49
CA LYS A 71 2.81 2.81 1.66
C LYS A 71 2.49 4.29 1.54
N LEU A 72 1.28 4.67 1.92
CA LEU A 72 0.74 6.00 1.70
C LEU A 72 0.75 6.85 2.97
N ILE A 73 -0.12 6.57 3.92
CA ILE A 73 -0.27 7.40 5.13
C ILE A 73 0.95 7.19 6.04
N SER A 74 1.70 8.26 6.28
CA SER A 74 2.92 8.24 7.11
C SER A 74 3.92 7.15 6.70
N ARG A 75 3.94 6.77 5.42
CA ARG A 75 4.75 5.69 4.83
C ARG A 75 4.48 4.31 5.43
N LYS A 76 3.32 4.11 6.04
CA LYS A 76 2.85 2.83 6.57
C LYS A 76 2.04 2.09 5.52
N VAL A 77 1.91 0.78 5.69
CA VAL A 77 1.01 -0.05 4.89
C VAL A 77 -0.40 0.50 5.02
N THR A 78 -0.96 0.87 3.89
CA THR A 78 -2.28 1.47 3.72
C THR A 78 -3.06 0.68 2.69
N PHE A 79 -4.20 0.17 3.09
CA PHE A 79 -5.21 -0.41 2.20
C PHE A 79 -6.01 0.73 1.60
N VAL A 80 -6.19 0.69 0.29
CA VAL A 80 -6.92 1.70 -0.47
C VAL A 80 -8.11 1.03 -1.16
N HIS A 81 -9.31 1.50 -0.87
CA HIS A 81 -10.52 1.02 -1.53
C HIS A 81 -10.52 1.41 -3.01
N ARG A 82 -11.15 0.57 -3.84
CA ARG A 82 -11.20 0.71 -5.31
C ARG A 82 -11.66 2.09 -5.80
N ASP A 83 -12.49 2.78 -5.03
CA ASP A 83 -12.99 4.12 -5.37
C ASP A 83 -11.89 5.18 -5.50
N LEU A 84 -10.72 4.94 -4.89
CA LEU A 84 -9.55 5.84 -4.96
C LEU A 84 -8.43 5.33 -5.88
N TRP A 85 -8.64 4.25 -6.62
CA TRP A 85 -7.58 3.67 -7.45
C TRP A 85 -7.16 4.57 -8.62
N ASN A 86 -8.09 5.33 -9.21
CA ASN A 86 -7.75 6.28 -10.26
C ASN A 86 -6.84 7.39 -9.76
N GLU A 87 -7.08 7.88 -8.54
CA GLU A 87 -6.26 8.87 -7.88
C GLU A 87 -4.85 8.36 -7.63
N ILE A 88 -4.73 7.19 -6.98
CA ILE A 88 -3.43 6.59 -6.68
C ILE A 88 -2.66 6.26 -7.96
N TYR A 89 -3.32 5.70 -8.95
CA TYR A 89 -2.74 5.44 -10.28
C TYR A 89 -2.23 6.74 -10.91
N SER A 90 -3.04 7.80 -10.93
CA SER A 90 -2.70 9.08 -11.56
C SER A 90 -1.51 9.75 -10.88
N ILE A 91 -1.46 9.71 -9.54
CA ILE A 91 -0.31 10.18 -8.77
C ILE A 91 0.94 9.34 -9.09
N GLY A 92 0.77 8.03 -9.18
CA GLY A 92 1.87 7.10 -9.43
C GLY A 92 2.54 7.30 -10.79
N ILE A 93 1.76 7.52 -11.85
CA ILE A 93 2.28 7.74 -13.21
C ILE A 93 2.77 9.17 -13.48
N ALA A 94 2.40 10.14 -12.65
CA ALA A 94 2.64 11.56 -12.89
C ALA A 94 4.12 11.96 -12.89
N ARG A 95 4.97 11.20 -12.20
CA ARG A 95 6.42 11.46 -12.12
C ARG A 95 6.73 12.88 -11.67
N GLU A 96 6.03 13.37 -10.66
CA GLU A 96 6.16 14.73 -10.14
C GLU A 96 7.47 14.98 -9.40
N PRO A 97 7.94 16.24 -9.29
CA PRO A 97 9.22 16.57 -8.65
C PRO A 97 9.39 16.01 -7.23
N TRP A 98 8.31 15.95 -6.41
CA TRP A 98 8.37 15.43 -5.04
C TRP A 98 8.75 13.93 -5.01
N GLN A 99 8.34 13.15 -6.01
CA GLN A 99 8.66 11.72 -6.11
C GLN A 99 10.17 11.51 -6.30
N PHE A 100 10.85 12.44 -6.96
CA PHE A 100 12.30 12.38 -7.23
C PHE A 100 13.16 13.14 -6.21
N LYS A 101 12.52 13.95 -5.35
CA LYS A 101 13.23 14.72 -4.33
C LYS A 101 14.01 13.79 -3.40
N LYS A 102 15.35 13.93 -3.34
CA LYS A 102 16.25 13.06 -2.55
C LYS A 102 16.18 11.57 -2.92
N LEU A 103 15.74 11.22 -4.12
CA LEU A 103 15.83 9.86 -4.61
C LEU A 103 17.30 9.47 -4.79
N SER A 104 17.70 8.34 -4.21
CA SER A 104 19.08 7.86 -4.24
C SER A 104 19.55 7.53 -5.68
N PRO A 105 20.87 7.60 -5.97
CA PRO A 105 21.40 7.16 -7.26
C PRO A 105 21.07 5.70 -7.58
N LYS A 106 21.04 4.81 -6.56
CA LYS A 106 20.60 3.41 -6.70
C LYS A 106 19.13 3.33 -7.05
N GLY A 107 18.27 4.08 -6.35
CA GLY A 107 16.83 4.16 -6.63
C GLY A 107 16.56 4.64 -8.07
N ARG A 108 17.26 5.69 -8.52
CA ARG A 108 17.13 6.18 -9.91
C ARG A 108 17.52 5.14 -10.95
N ARG A 109 18.61 4.40 -10.73
CA ARG A 109 19.05 3.33 -11.64
C ARG A 109 18.06 2.19 -11.67
N PHE A 110 17.60 1.76 -10.50
CA PHE A 110 16.64 0.66 -10.39
C PHE A 110 15.28 1.04 -10.99
N LEU A 111 14.80 2.27 -10.79
CA LEU A 111 13.58 2.76 -11.43
C LEU A 111 13.65 2.65 -12.96
N LYS A 112 14.80 3.01 -13.57
CA LYS A 112 14.98 2.85 -15.02
C LYS A 112 14.89 1.39 -15.46
N VAL A 113 15.37 0.45 -14.65
CA VAL A 113 15.22 -0.99 -14.93
C VAL A 113 13.75 -1.38 -14.90
N VAL A 114 13.03 -1.01 -13.84
CA VAL A 114 11.59 -1.32 -13.72
C VAL A 114 10.80 -0.67 -14.85
N ASP A 115 11.09 0.58 -15.21
CA ASP A 115 10.44 1.27 -16.33
C ASP A 115 10.68 0.56 -17.67
N GLY A 116 11.85 -0.06 -17.85
CA GLY A 116 12.19 -0.79 -19.09
C GLY A 116 11.55 -2.18 -19.20
N VAL A 117 11.35 -2.87 -18.06
CA VAL A 117 10.81 -4.26 -18.06
C VAL A 117 9.33 -4.33 -17.66
N GLY A 118 8.79 -3.25 -17.10
CA GLY A 118 7.41 -3.17 -16.61
C GLY A 118 7.18 -3.85 -15.27
N LEU A 119 7.73 -5.06 -15.08
CA LEU A 119 7.58 -5.87 -13.87
C LEU A 119 8.85 -6.68 -13.62
N THR A 120 9.26 -6.79 -12.35
CA THR A 120 10.38 -7.63 -11.89
C THR A 120 10.09 -8.20 -10.50
N TYR A 121 10.90 -9.18 -10.09
CA TYR A 121 10.82 -9.80 -8.78
C TYR A 121 12.09 -9.56 -7.99
N THR A 122 12.01 -9.54 -6.64
CA THR A 122 13.18 -9.34 -5.78
C THR A 122 14.29 -10.38 -5.94
N TYR A 123 13.98 -11.52 -6.53
CA TYR A 123 14.94 -12.60 -6.82
C TYR A 123 15.26 -12.77 -8.32
N ASP A 124 14.84 -11.85 -9.17
CA ASP A 124 15.07 -11.96 -10.61
C ASP A 124 16.55 -11.75 -10.93
N VAL A 125 17.24 -12.85 -11.20
CA VAL A 125 18.67 -12.90 -11.53
C VAL A 125 19.02 -12.22 -12.87
N ARG A 126 18.03 -11.90 -13.68
CA ARG A 126 18.22 -11.24 -14.98
C ARG A 126 18.49 -9.74 -14.84
N THR A 127 18.32 -9.18 -13.65
CA THR A 127 18.62 -7.78 -13.41
C THR A 127 20.00 -7.61 -12.78
N SER A 128 20.70 -6.53 -13.11
CA SER A 128 21.96 -6.14 -12.45
C SER A 128 21.80 -5.77 -10.98
N PHE A 129 20.60 -5.84 -10.45
CA PHE A 129 20.23 -5.55 -9.06
C PHE A 129 19.82 -6.80 -8.28
N SER A 130 20.10 -8.00 -8.78
CA SER A 130 19.74 -9.23 -8.05
C SER A 130 20.78 -9.57 -6.96
N PRO A 131 20.37 -9.82 -5.69
CA PRO A 131 19.04 -9.55 -5.14
C PRO A 131 18.80 -8.04 -5.02
N ILE A 132 17.57 -7.62 -5.27
CA ILE A 132 17.18 -6.21 -5.14
C ILE A 132 17.21 -5.82 -3.66
N PRO A 133 18.00 -4.80 -3.28
CA PRO A 133 18.04 -4.33 -1.89
C PRO A 133 16.67 -3.83 -1.44
N ALA A 134 16.22 -4.28 -0.26
CA ALA A 134 14.90 -3.94 0.26
C ALA A 134 14.70 -2.44 0.50
N ASP A 135 15.78 -1.71 0.82
CA ASP A 135 15.80 -0.25 0.99
C ASP A 135 15.51 0.47 -0.33
N VAL A 136 16.05 -0.01 -1.45
CA VAL A 136 15.82 0.54 -2.78
C VAL A 136 14.36 0.36 -3.22
N ALA A 137 13.82 -0.85 -3.06
CA ALA A 137 12.41 -1.12 -3.35
C ALA A 137 11.49 -0.23 -2.49
N ARG A 138 11.77 -0.15 -1.18
CA ARG A 138 11.01 0.69 -0.23
C ARG A 138 11.09 2.17 -0.58
N GLU A 139 12.25 2.66 -1.04
CA GLU A 139 12.41 4.05 -1.45
C GLU A 139 11.48 4.42 -2.61
N LEU A 140 11.34 3.55 -3.61
CA LEU A 140 10.45 3.76 -4.75
C LEU A 140 8.98 3.63 -4.37
N GLU A 141 8.64 2.61 -3.58
CA GLU A 141 7.29 2.33 -3.10
C GLU A 141 6.71 3.50 -2.29
N THR A 142 7.48 4.03 -1.33
CA THR A 142 7.03 5.15 -0.47
C THR A 142 6.90 6.48 -1.21
N ARG A 143 7.33 6.54 -2.46
CA ARG A 143 7.19 7.68 -3.38
C ARG A 143 6.13 7.44 -4.46
N LEU A 144 5.44 6.30 -4.39
CA LEU A 144 4.49 5.85 -5.41
C LEU A 144 5.09 5.81 -6.82
N LEU A 145 6.43 5.64 -6.95
CA LEU A 145 7.10 5.49 -8.23
C LEU A 145 6.90 4.10 -8.85
N VAL A 146 6.65 3.11 -8.02
CA VAL A 146 6.32 1.73 -8.37
C VAL A 146 5.24 1.21 -7.43
N HIS A 147 4.50 0.20 -7.89
CA HIS A 147 3.70 -0.66 -7.04
C HIS A 147 4.53 -1.85 -6.57
N THR A 148 4.33 -2.31 -5.34
CA THR A 148 4.97 -3.52 -4.83
C THR A 148 3.97 -4.38 -4.09
N GLU A 149 4.07 -5.69 -4.30
CA GLU A 149 3.21 -6.68 -3.66
C GLU A 149 4.03 -7.89 -3.22
N GLN A 150 3.71 -8.43 -2.06
CA GLN A 150 4.32 -9.67 -1.60
C GLN A 150 3.61 -10.85 -2.27
N VAL A 151 4.39 -11.75 -2.84
CA VAL A 151 3.86 -12.97 -3.48
C VAL A 151 4.57 -14.19 -2.90
N HIS A 152 3.84 -15.28 -2.81
CA HIS A 152 4.41 -16.57 -2.48
C HIS A 152 4.93 -17.23 -3.76
N THR A 153 6.19 -17.65 -3.75
CA THR A 153 6.75 -18.44 -4.85
C THR A 153 6.25 -19.88 -4.77
N GLU A 154 6.32 -20.61 -5.88
CA GLU A 154 6.02 -22.06 -5.92
C GLU A 154 6.85 -22.87 -4.92
N THR A 155 8.01 -22.36 -4.52
CA THR A 155 8.91 -22.97 -3.52
C THR A 155 8.58 -22.54 -2.09
N GLY A 156 7.49 -21.81 -1.84
CA GLY A 156 7.09 -21.29 -0.52
C GLY A 156 7.94 -20.14 0.01
N LYS A 157 8.86 -19.60 -0.79
CA LYS A 157 9.64 -18.41 -0.39
C LYS A 157 8.83 -17.14 -0.64
N HIS A 158 8.97 -16.17 0.25
CA HIS A 158 8.41 -14.84 0.04
C HIS A 158 9.22 -14.10 -1.02
N ALA A 159 8.54 -13.64 -2.05
CA ALA A 159 9.07 -12.75 -3.05
C ALA A 159 8.24 -11.46 -3.09
N ARG A 160 8.82 -10.41 -3.63
CA ARG A 160 8.10 -9.18 -3.88
C ARG A 160 8.08 -8.92 -5.38
N VAL A 161 6.89 -8.69 -5.93
CA VAL A 161 6.70 -8.07 -7.23
C VAL A 161 7.02 -6.59 -7.09
N ILE A 162 7.71 -6.02 -8.07
CA ILE A 162 7.96 -4.59 -8.21
C ILE A 162 7.62 -4.24 -9.64
N GLU A 163 6.66 -3.36 -9.82
CA GLU A 163 6.08 -3.10 -11.14
C GLU A 163 5.73 -1.64 -11.35
N THR A 164 5.66 -1.25 -12.62
CA THR A 164 5.13 0.06 -13.00
C THR A 164 3.62 0.10 -12.76
N TRP A 165 3.05 1.28 -12.55
CA TRP A 165 1.62 1.45 -12.39
C TRP A 165 0.80 0.94 -13.58
N PRO A 166 1.23 1.15 -14.86
CA PRO A 166 0.55 0.51 -15.99
C PRO A 166 0.56 -1.01 -15.94
N SER A 167 1.68 -1.63 -15.55
CA SER A 167 1.76 -3.10 -15.40
C SER A 167 0.84 -3.60 -14.28
N TRP A 168 0.80 -2.89 -13.15
CA TRP A 168 -0.14 -3.18 -12.08
C TRP A 168 -1.59 -3.12 -12.56
N ALA A 169 -1.98 -2.06 -13.28
CA ALA A 169 -3.35 -1.90 -13.75
C ALA A 169 -3.78 -3.07 -14.66
N VAL A 170 -2.87 -3.52 -15.55
CA VAL A 170 -3.12 -4.71 -16.39
C VAL A 170 -3.28 -5.97 -15.55
N ARG A 171 -2.37 -6.21 -14.59
CA ARG A 171 -2.39 -7.38 -13.73
C ARG A 171 -3.61 -7.42 -12.79
N ALA A 172 -4.05 -6.26 -12.31
CA ALA A 172 -5.22 -6.10 -11.45
C ALA A 172 -6.56 -6.08 -12.22
N ASP A 173 -6.54 -6.28 -13.54
CA ASP A 173 -7.70 -6.10 -14.43
C ASP A 173 -8.43 -4.77 -14.15
N PHE A 174 -7.65 -3.71 -13.99
CA PHE A 174 -8.15 -2.38 -13.68
C PHE A 174 -8.05 -1.46 -14.90
N ARG A 175 -9.21 -0.99 -15.37
CA ARG A 175 -9.28 0.02 -16.42
C ARG A 175 -9.04 1.41 -15.84
N ALA A 176 -7.77 1.74 -15.66
CA ALA A 176 -7.37 3.02 -15.09
C ALA A 176 -7.82 4.20 -15.97
N ARG A 177 -8.37 5.21 -15.32
CA ARG A 177 -8.59 6.54 -15.91
C ARG A 177 -7.60 7.50 -15.28
N ALA A 178 -6.63 7.97 -16.07
CA ALA A 178 -5.73 9.01 -15.60
C ALA A 178 -6.52 10.31 -15.45
N ILE A 179 -6.46 10.91 -14.29
CA ILE A 179 -7.00 12.24 -13.96
C ILE A 179 -5.84 13.19 -13.71
N ASP A 180 -6.10 14.48 -13.68
CA ASP A 180 -5.07 15.47 -13.34
C ASP A 180 -4.43 15.13 -11.98
N PRO A 181 -3.10 15.00 -11.90
CA PRO A 181 -2.43 14.57 -10.66
C PRO A 181 -2.61 15.57 -9.50
N VAL A 182 -2.85 16.84 -9.78
CA VAL A 182 -3.17 17.84 -8.74
C VAL A 182 -4.54 17.55 -8.15
N ILE A 183 -5.53 17.27 -8.99
CA ILE A 183 -6.89 16.89 -8.57
C ILE A 183 -6.84 15.56 -7.80
N ALA A 184 -6.08 14.58 -8.31
CA ALA A 184 -5.89 13.29 -7.65
C ALA A 184 -5.34 13.46 -6.24
N ARG A 185 -4.28 14.27 -6.06
CA ARG A 185 -3.73 14.55 -4.73
C ARG A 185 -4.71 15.26 -3.83
N GLN A 186 -5.42 16.27 -4.32
CA GLN A 186 -6.43 16.99 -3.54
C GLN A 186 -7.53 16.05 -3.03
N SER A 187 -7.99 15.11 -3.86
CA SER A 187 -8.96 14.09 -3.46
C SER A 187 -8.45 13.23 -2.29
N VAL A 188 -7.21 12.72 -2.39
CA VAL A 188 -6.60 11.91 -1.33
C VAL A 188 -6.28 12.75 -0.08
N GLU A 189 -5.85 14.00 -0.25
CA GLU A 189 -5.60 14.94 0.85
C GLU A 189 -6.89 15.24 1.63
N GLN A 190 -7.99 15.49 0.93
CA GLN A 190 -9.28 15.72 1.55
C GLN A 190 -9.74 14.49 2.33
N ARG A 191 -9.61 13.30 1.74
CA ARG A 191 -9.95 12.05 2.42
C ARG A 191 -9.15 11.86 3.71
N LEU A 192 -7.84 12.07 3.68
CA LEU A 192 -7.00 11.98 4.87
C LEU A 192 -7.29 13.09 5.89
N ALA A 193 -7.59 14.31 5.45
CA ALA A 193 -7.98 15.40 6.34
C ALA A 193 -9.26 15.09 7.10
N ASP A 194 -10.27 14.52 6.43
CA ASP A 194 -11.52 14.08 7.05
C ASP A 194 -11.28 12.96 8.07
N MET A 195 -10.44 11.98 7.73
CA MET A 195 -10.02 10.93 8.66
C MET A 195 -9.27 11.50 9.87
N ASN A 196 -8.31 12.38 9.67
CA ASN A 196 -7.58 13.03 10.75
C ASN A 196 -8.51 13.80 11.70
N LYS A 197 -9.49 14.52 11.15
CA LYS A 197 -10.52 15.24 11.93
C LYS A 197 -11.42 14.27 12.68
N LYS A 198 -11.97 13.26 12.01
CA LYS A 198 -12.93 12.28 12.56
C LYS A 198 -12.33 11.47 13.70
N TYR A 199 -11.06 11.07 13.58
CA TYR A 199 -10.38 10.17 14.53
C TYR A 199 -9.35 10.87 15.43
N ASN A 200 -9.21 12.20 15.31
CA ASN A 200 -8.17 12.99 15.98
C ASN A 200 -6.76 12.47 15.69
N GLY A 201 -6.53 12.08 14.42
CA GLY A 201 -5.27 11.54 13.93
C GLY A 201 -4.33 12.60 13.37
N ARG A 202 -3.10 12.17 13.02
CA ARG A 202 -2.03 13.03 12.48
C ARG A 202 -1.33 12.39 11.27
N GLY A 203 -2.08 11.63 10.48
CA GLY A 203 -1.58 11.04 9.25
C GLY A 203 -1.06 12.10 8.29
N LYS A 204 -0.01 11.77 7.52
CA LYS A 204 0.58 12.63 6.49
C LYS A 204 0.74 11.84 5.19
N LEU A 205 0.66 12.55 4.06
CA LEU A 205 0.90 11.98 2.74
C LEU A 205 2.36 12.19 2.30
N PRO A 206 2.89 11.40 1.35
CA PRO A 206 4.31 11.47 0.97
C PRO A 206 4.76 12.80 0.40
N TRP A 207 3.86 13.60 -0.11
CA TRP A 207 4.13 14.90 -0.74
C TRP A 207 3.89 16.11 0.16
N GLN A 208 3.48 15.89 1.40
CA GLN A 208 3.30 16.91 2.45
C GLN A 208 4.58 17.17 3.26
#